data_78779c05dfc1d3f7010a86d1f0c8c36b
#
_entry.id   78779c05dfc1d3f7010a86d1f0c8c36b
#
_cell.length_a   1.000
_cell.length_b   1.000
_cell.length_c   1.000
_cell.angle_alpha   90.00
_cell.angle_beta   90.00
_cell.angle_gamma   90.00
#
_symmetry.space_group_name_H-M   'P 1'
#
loop_
_entity.id
_entity.type
_entity.pdbx_description
1 polymer ?
#
loop_
_entity_poly.entity_id
_entity_poly.type
_entity_poly.pdbx_seq_one_letter_code
_entity_poly.pdbx_strand_id
1 'polypeptide(L)'
;MTSILEAARSNVVTPAIRAVADEEEIDPLELCQRIAEGSVVIMHRGEKSVGIGAGLRTKINVNLGTSNVSVSPDKEVEKALIAEKYGADTISDLSMGGDIPAIRAAIARRTTLPLTTVPIYQAVAEHGLEDLTAEDILATIRAQAEEGVSSLVVHCVNPHMIDLLKAQGRVMGVVSKGGSITSSFMYLNQCKNPFIEHFDEILAIAREHDIVLSLGNTARSGCIHDPQDPV
;
A
#
# COMPACT_ATOMS: atom_id res chain seq x y z
N MET A 1 -8.25 14.37 -14.13
CA MET A 1 -7.84 15.28 -13.03
C MET A 1 -6.33 15.36 -13.07
N THR A 2 -5.70 16.53 -12.86
CA THR A 2 -4.22 16.62 -12.84
C THR A 2 -3.74 16.02 -11.54
N SER A 3 -2.83 15.04 -11.58
CA SER A 3 -2.28 14.41 -10.38
C SER A 3 -1.41 15.38 -9.58
N ILE A 4 -1.21 15.09 -8.29
CA ILE A 4 -0.30 15.89 -7.43
C ILE A 4 1.10 15.95 -8.02
N LEU A 5 1.59 14.85 -8.59
CA LEU A 5 2.91 14.79 -9.24
C LEU A 5 2.99 15.72 -10.47
N GLU A 6 1.96 15.73 -11.32
CA GLU A 6 1.92 16.60 -12.51
C GLU A 6 1.82 18.07 -12.12
N ALA A 7 1.01 18.38 -11.12
CA ALA A 7 0.92 19.74 -10.57
C ALA A 7 2.27 20.21 -10.01
N ALA A 8 2.93 19.38 -9.21
CA ALA A 8 4.24 19.68 -8.64
C ALA A 8 5.32 19.91 -9.71
N ARG A 9 5.36 19.08 -10.76
CA ARG A 9 6.27 19.27 -11.93
C ARG A 9 6.04 20.57 -12.66
N SER A 10 4.81 21.10 -12.58
CA SER A 10 4.44 22.41 -13.16
C SER A 10 4.55 23.56 -12.16
N ASN A 11 5.11 23.34 -10.97
CA ASN A 11 5.18 24.30 -9.85
C ASN A 11 3.80 24.83 -9.43
N VAL A 12 2.75 24.01 -9.57
CA VAL A 12 1.39 24.33 -9.15
C VAL A 12 1.14 23.80 -7.75
N VAL A 13 0.96 24.69 -6.79
CA VAL A 13 0.66 24.34 -5.39
C VAL A 13 -0.83 23.99 -5.28
N THR A 14 -1.13 22.70 -5.22
CA THR A 14 -2.50 22.20 -4.98
C THR A 14 -2.91 22.38 -3.51
N PRO A 15 -4.22 22.26 -3.16
CA PRO A 15 -4.64 22.25 -1.77
C PRO A 15 -3.93 21.17 -0.92
N ALA A 16 -3.72 19.97 -1.49
CA ALA A 16 -3.01 18.89 -0.81
C ALA A 16 -1.53 19.24 -0.54
N ILE A 17 -0.84 19.82 -1.51
CA ILE A 17 0.55 20.29 -1.35
C ILE A 17 0.62 21.37 -0.27
N ARG A 18 -0.30 22.32 -0.29
CA ARG A 18 -0.34 23.39 0.72
C ARG A 18 -0.59 22.85 2.11
N ALA A 19 -1.57 21.96 2.28
CA ALA A 19 -1.87 21.37 3.58
C ALA A 19 -0.66 20.64 4.18
N VAL A 20 0.09 19.90 3.36
CA VAL A 20 1.32 19.22 3.81
C VAL A 20 2.43 20.23 4.11
N ALA A 21 2.60 21.25 3.27
CA ALA A 21 3.61 22.28 3.49
C ALA A 21 3.38 23.03 4.82
N ASP A 22 2.13 23.38 5.11
CA ASP A 22 1.74 24.05 6.35
C ASP A 22 1.94 23.14 7.57
N GLU A 23 1.59 21.82 7.49
CA GLU A 23 1.78 20.85 8.58
C GLU A 23 3.27 20.56 8.86
N GLU A 24 4.10 20.54 7.83
CA GLU A 24 5.54 20.24 7.91
C GLU A 24 6.43 21.49 8.06
N GLU A 25 5.82 22.69 8.09
CA GLU A 25 6.51 23.98 8.22
C GLU A 25 7.59 24.22 7.14
N ILE A 26 7.29 23.84 5.87
CA ILE A 26 8.19 24.03 4.73
C ILE A 26 7.55 24.88 3.65
N ASP A 27 8.39 25.49 2.80
CA ASP A 27 7.90 26.28 1.67
C ASP A 27 7.15 25.42 0.66
N PRO A 28 5.93 25.78 0.23
CA PRO A 28 5.14 24.98 -0.71
C PRO A 28 5.83 24.73 -2.06
N LEU A 29 6.66 25.67 -2.56
CA LEU A 29 7.40 25.46 -3.80
C LEU A 29 8.59 24.52 -3.61
N GLU A 30 9.23 24.57 -2.45
CA GLU A 30 10.24 23.56 -2.07
C GLU A 30 9.61 22.17 -1.99
N LEU A 31 8.41 22.04 -1.42
CA LEU A 31 7.67 20.78 -1.42
C LEU A 31 7.34 20.30 -2.85
N CYS A 32 6.89 21.21 -3.73
CA CYS A 32 6.68 20.89 -5.15
C CYS A 32 7.95 20.31 -5.79
N GLN A 33 9.10 20.94 -5.54
CA GLN A 33 10.37 20.44 -6.07
C GLN A 33 10.68 19.03 -5.57
N ARG A 34 10.56 18.77 -4.27
CA ARG A 34 10.79 17.43 -3.69
C ARG A 34 9.86 16.37 -4.26
N ILE A 35 8.58 16.71 -4.51
CA ILE A 35 7.62 15.80 -5.14
C ILE A 35 8.01 15.56 -6.61
N ALA A 36 8.37 16.61 -7.36
CA ALA A 36 8.77 16.52 -8.76
C ALA A 36 10.03 15.65 -8.95
N GLU A 37 10.97 15.71 -8.01
CA GLU A 37 12.20 14.90 -7.94
C GLU A 37 11.94 13.45 -7.47
N GLY A 38 10.74 13.14 -6.95
CA GLY A 38 10.38 11.81 -6.46
C GLY A 38 10.91 11.50 -5.06
N SER A 39 11.38 12.48 -4.29
CA SER A 39 11.85 12.30 -2.92
C SER A 39 10.75 12.40 -1.87
N VAL A 40 9.57 12.91 -2.26
CA VAL A 40 8.36 13.02 -1.44
C VAL A 40 7.14 12.58 -2.25
N VAL A 41 6.20 11.90 -1.58
CA VAL A 41 4.86 11.61 -2.10
C VAL A 41 3.82 12.14 -1.13
N ILE A 42 2.61 12.40 -1.61
CA ILE A 42 1.48 12.81 -0.78
C ILE A 42 0.37 11.77 -0.91
N MET A 43 -0.01 11.17 0.21
CA MET A 43 -1.25 10.41 0.34
C MET A 43 -2.37 11.37 0.73
N HIS A 44 -3.49 11.31 0.02
CA HIS A 44 -4.62 12.18 0.37
C HIS A 44 -5.93 11.39 0.41
N ARG A 45 -6.88 11.88 1.20
CA ARG A 45 -8.24 11.38 1.27
C ARG A 45 -9.17 12.49 1.75
N GLY A 46 -10.09 12.92 0.88
CA GLY A 46 -10.88 14.12 1.14
C GLY A 46 -9.98 15.33 1.37
N GLU A 47 -10.12 15.98 2.52
CA GLU A 47 -9.31 17.14 2.92
C GLU A 47 -8.00 16.77 3.62
N LYS A 48 -7.86 15.52 4.12
CA LYS A 48 -6.65 15.06 4.81
C LYS A 48 -5.56 14.69 3.80
N SER A 49 -4.40 15.30 3.98
CA SER A 49 -3.20 15.04 3.17
C SER A 49 -2.03 14.74 4.09
N VAL A 50 -1.21 13.75 3.72
CA VAL A 50 -0.05 13.31 4.50
C VAL A 50 1.14 13.19 3.56
N GLY A 51 2.18 13.98 3.80
CA GLY A 51 3.44 13.92 3.06
C GLY A 51 4.34 12.83 3.62
N ILE A 52 4.97 12.04 2.73
CA ILE A 52 5.91 10.98 3.11
C ILE A 52 7.17 11.14 2.27
N GLY A 53 8.32 11.25 2.90
CA GLY A 53 9.59 11.33 2.17
C GLY A 53 10.66 12.14 2.87
N ALA A 54 11.68 12.50 2.10
CA ALA A 54 12.88 13.16 2.60
C ALA A 54 12.60 14.51 3.24
N GLY A 55 13.12 14.70 4.46
CA GLY A 55 13.03 15.96 5.19
C GLY A 55 11.67 16.24 5.82
N LEU A 56 10.73 15.31 5.78
CA LEU A 56 9.45 15.41 6.47
C LEU A 56 9.48 14.62 7.79
N ARG A 57 8.56 14.96 8.69
CA ARG A 57 8.32 14.22 9.92
C ARG A 57 8.05 12.74 9.65
N THR A 58 8.53 11.86 10.53
CA THR A 58 8.18 10.43 10.48
C THR A 58 6.68 10.23 10.74
N LYS A 59 6.01 9.53 9.84
CA LYS A 59 4.58 9.25 9.91
C LYS A 59 4.29 7.94 10.63
N ILE A 60 3.18 7.90 11.36
CA ILE A 60 2.70 6.72 12.06
C ILE A 60 1.56 6.11 11.24
N ASN A 61 1.78 4.89 10.73
CA ASN A 61 0.74 4.09 10.09
C ASN A 61 0.24 3.02 11.06
N VAL A 62 -1.07 2.87 11.22
CA VAL A 62 -1.68 1.84 12.06
C VAL A 62 -2.32 0.77 11.19
N ASN A 63 -1.91 -0.49 11.42
CA ASN A 63 -2.49 -1.65 10.76
C ASN A 63 -3.76 -2.11 11.48
N LEU A 64 -4.80 -2.39 10.72
CA LEU A 64 -6.04 -3.00 11.16
C LEU A 64 -6.51 -4.02 10.11
N GLY A 65 -7.62 -4.69 10.35
CA GLY A 65 -8.18 -5.64 9.41
C GLY A 65 -8.61 -6.96 10.05
N THR A 66 -9.55 -7.60 9.41
CA THR A 66 -10.11 -8.90 9.80
C THR A 66 -9.21 -10.06 9.38
N SER A 67 -9.44 -11.22 9.98
CA SER A 67 -8.80 -12.49 9.61
C SER A 67 -9.88 -13.56 9.35
N ASN A 68 -9.47 -14.68 8.76
CA ASN A 68 -10.38 -15.81 8.49
C ASN A 68 -11.02 -16.41 9.77
N VAL A 69 -10.42 -16.16 10.94
CA VAL A 69 -10.92 -16.67 12.24
C VAL A 69 -11.60 -15.61 13.08
N SER A 70 -11.50 -14.34 12.71
CA SER A 70 -12.10 -13.23 13.45
C SER A 70 -12.54 -12.14 12.48
N VAL A 71 -13.85 -12.09 12.23
CA VAL A 71 -14.49 -11.08 11.37
C VAL A 71 -15.42 -10.24 12.23
N SER A 72 -15.03 -8.99 12.48
CA SER A 72 -15.86 -8.04 13.23
C SER A 72 -15.65 -6.62 12.67
N PRO A 73 -16.48 -6.20 11.71
CA PRO A 73 -16.38 -4.87 11.10
C PRO A 73 -16.41 -3.73 12.13
N ASP A 74 -17.24 -3.84 13.16
CA ASP A 74 -17.36 -2.82 14.20
C ASP A 74 -16.06 -2.63 14.98
N LYS A 75 -15.34 -3.73 15.27
CA LYS A 75 -14.03 -3.66 15.93
C LYS A 75 -12.96 -3.02 15.04
N GLU A 76 -13.01 -3.25 13.74
CA GLU A 76 -12.07 -2.63 12.80
C GLU A 76 -12.34 -1.13 12.68
N VAL A 77 -13.60 -0.71 12.67
CA VAL A 77 -13.98 0.70 12.75
C VAL A 77 -13.52 1.32 14.07
N GLU A 78 -13.71 0.64 15.19
CA GLU A 78 -13.24 1.12 16.51
C GLU A 78 -11.72 1.31 16.53
N LYS A 79 -10.95 0.36 15.98
CA LYS A 79 -9.49 0.47 15.85
C LYS A 79 -9.08 1.69 15.03
N ALA A 80 -9.78 1.96 13.91
CA ALA A 80 -9.50 3.14 13.08
C ALA A 80 -9.76 4.45 13.84
N LEU A 81 -10.85 4.54 14.59
CA LEU A 81 -11.17 5.70 15.42
C LEU A 81 -10.16 5.89 16.57
N ILE A 82 -9.71 4.80 17.17
CA ILE A 82 -8.65 4.84 18.20
C ILE A 82 -7.33 5.32 17.58
N ALA A 83 -6.95 4.80 16.41
CA ALA A 83 -5.76 5.23 15.69
C ALA A 83 -5.78 6.74 15.42
N GLU A 84 -6.89 7.24 14.86
CA GLU A 84 -7.09 8.67 14.58
C GLU A 84 -7.03 9.52 15.86
N LYS A 85 -7.72 9.08 16.92
CA LYS A 85 -7.72 9.76 18.24
C LYS A 85 -6.32 9.90 18.82
N TYR A 86 -5.45 8.91 18.62
CA TYR A 86 -4.09 8.92 19.17
C TYR A 86 -3.03 9.41 18.18
N GLY A 87 -3.44 10.05 17.08
CA GLY A 87 -2.55 10.80 16.19
C GLY A 87 -1.85 9.94 15.15
N ALA A 88 -2.45 8.83 14.73
CA ALA A 88 -1.98 8.14 13.54
C ALA A 88 -2.12 9.05 12.31
N ASP A 89 -1.14 8.99 11.43
CA ASP A 89 -1.15 9.75 10.16
C ASP A 89 -1.94 9.03 9.08
N THR A 90 -1.81 7.69 9.03
CA THR A 90 -2.44 6.82 8.05
C THR A 90 -2.87 5.50 8.68
N ILE A 91 -3.76 4.79 8.00
CA ILE A 91 -4.15 3.42 8.38
C ILE A 91 -3.97 2.48 7.20
N SER A 92 -3.74 1.19 7.52
CA SER A 92 -3.72 0.12 6.51
C SER A 92 -4.77 -0.92 6.83
N ASP A 93 -5.70 -1.15 5.89
CA ASP A 93 -6.64 -2.26 5.95
C ASP A 93 -5.98 -3.53 5.39
N LEU A 94 -5.71 -4.46 6.29
CA LEU A 94 -5.09 -5.75 6.00
C LEU A 94 -6.12 -6.91 6.09
N SER A 95 -7.40 -6.61 5.87
CA SER A 95 -8.49 -7.60 5.96
C SER A 95 -8.29 -8.75 5.00
N MET A 96 -8.56 -9.96 5.50
CA MET A 96 -8.49 -11.24 4.77
C MET A 96 -9.71 -12.14 5.03
N GLY A 97 -10.75 -11.64 5.66
CA GLY A 97 -11.94 -12.42 5.95
C GLY A 97 -13.19 -11.55 6.04
N GLY A 98 -14.34 -12.13 5.70
CA GLY A 98 -15.62 -11.44 5.60
C GLY A 98 -15.78 -10.70 4.28
N ASP A 99 -16.76 -9.82 4.21
CA ASP A 99 -16.98 -8.92 3.08
C ASP A 99 -15.98 -7.75 3.16
N ILE A 100 -14.80 -7.94 2.55
CA ILE A 100 -13.66 -7.01 2.65
C ILE A 100 -14.02 -5.62 2.10
N PRO A 101 -14.66 -5.47 0.93
CA PRO A 101 -15.12 -4.18 0.44
C PRO A 101 -16.07 -3.47 1.41
N ALA A 102 -17.04 -4.19 1.98
CA ALA A 102 -17.98 -3.60 2.94
C ALA A 102 -17.29 -3.17 4.25
N ILE A 103 -16.33 -3.96 4.74
CA ILE A 103 -15.51 -3.64 5.92
C ILE A 103 -14.70 -2.37 5.66
N ARG A 104 -13.99 -2.31 4.54
CA ARG A 104 -13.21 -1.13 4.13
C ARG A 104 -14.08 0.11 3.98
N ALA A 105 -15.24 -0.02 3.34
CA ALA A 105 -16.21 1.07 3.23
C ALA A 105 -16.73 1.53 4.60
N ALA A 106 -16.95 0.62 5.56
CA ALA A 106 -17.34 0.97 6.92
C ALA A 106 -16.25 1.75 7.66
N ILE A 107 -15.00 1.32 7.56
CA ILE A 107 -13.84 2.04 8.11
C ILE A 107 -13.73 3.42 7.46
N ALA A 108 -13.75 3.46 6.14
CA ALA A 108 -13.59 4.68 5.35
C ALA A 108 -14.64 5.76 5.66
N ARG A 109 -15.88 5.38 6.01
CA ARG A 109 -16.93 6.34 6.41
C ARG A 109 -16.72 6.97 7.79
N ARG A 110 -15.88 6.39 8.63
CA ARG A 110 -15.78 6.76 10.05
C ARG A 110 -14.46 7.44 10.41
N THR A 111 -13.45 7.41 9.56
CA THR A 111 -12.16 8.07 9.75
C THR A 111 -11.82 8.97 8.57
N THR A 112 -11.03 10.02 8.83
CA THR A 112 -10.50 10.91 7.79
C THR A 112 -9.12 10.48 7.31
N LEU A 113 -8.47 9.53 8.00
CA LEU A 113 -7.11 9.10 7.69
C LEU A 113 -6.97 8.52 6.28
N PRO A 114 -5.90 8.86 5.55
CA PRO A 114 -5.54 8.18 4.32
C PRO A 114 -5.41 6.68 4.53
N LEU A 115 -5.98 5.90 3.60
CA LEU A 115 -6.13 4.45 3.70
C LEU A 115 -5.22 3.74 2.71
N THR A 116 -4.43 2.81 3.22
CA THR A 116 -3.62 1.88 2.44
C THR A 116 -4.27 0.50 2.40
N THR A 117 -4.17 -0.20 1.27
CA THR A 117 -4.61 -1.58 1.13
C THR A 117 -3.52 -2.47 0.52
N VAL A 118 -3.73 -3.80 0.60
CA VAL A 118 -2.85 -4.80 0.00
C VAL A 118 -3.72 -5.65 -0.94
N PRO A 119 -3.83 -5.32 -2.23
CA PRO A 119 -4.79 -5.94 -3.15
C PRO A 119 -4.76 -7.46 -3.19
N ILE A 120 -3.56 -8.06 -3.12
CA ILE A 120 -3.41 -9.52 -3.13
C ILE A 120 -4.12 -10.21 -1.95
N TYR A 121 -4.34 -9.51 -0.83
CA TYR A 121 -5.06 -10.08 0.32
C TYR A 121 -6.54 -10.27 0.00
N GLN A 122 -7.18 -9.27 -0.58
CA GLN A 122 -8.58 -9.37 -1.00
C GLN A 122 -8.71 -10.37 -2.15
N ALA A 123 -7.87 -10.27 -3.18
CA ALA A 123 -7.94 -11.16 -4.33
C ALA A 123 -7.84 -12.64 -3.92
N VAL A 124 -6.91 -13.00 -3.03
CA VAL A 124 -6.79 -14.39 -2.55
C VAL A 124 -7.93 -14.79 -1.61
N ALA A 125 -8.49 -13.86 -0.84
CA ALA A 125 -9.62 -14.14 0.04
C ALA A 125 -10.92 -14.42 -0.73
N GLU A 126 -11.10 -13.77 -1.88
CA GLU A 126 -12.29 -13.91 -2.73
C GLU A 126 -12.21 -15.12 -3.67
N HIS A 127 -11.03 -15.39 -4.25
CA HIS A 127 -10.87 -16.42 -5.30
C HIS A 127 -10.20 -17.69 -4.80
N GLY A 128 -9.49 -17.66 -3.67
CA GLY A 128 -8.56 -18.72 -3.27
C GLY A 128 -7.26 -18.64 -4.07
N LEU A 129 -6.20 -19.24 -3.54
CA LEU A 129 -4.86 -19.13 -4.17
C LEU A 129 -4.73 -19.99 -5.44
N GLU A 130 -5.45 -21.11 -5.52
CA GLU A 130 -5.38 -22.06 -6.63
C GLU A 130 -6.12 -21.57 -7.88
N ASP A 131 -7.24 -20.88 -7.68
CA ASP A 131 -8.12 -20.38 -8.75
C ASP A 131 -7.84 -18.90 -9.12
N LEU A 132 -6.99 -18.23 -8.36
CA LEU A 132 -6.64 -16.82 -8.57
C LEU A 132 -5.92 -16.62 -9.91
N THR A 133 -6.30 -15.57 -10.63
CA THR A 133 -5.65 -15.16 -11.89
C THR A 133 -4.98 -13.79 -11.78
N ALA A 134 -4.13 -13.43 -12.74
CA ALA A 134 -3.57 -12.09 -12.83
C ALA A 134 -4.66 -11.03 -13.09
N GLU A 135 -5.70 -11.39 -13.86
CA GLU A 135 -6.83 -10.51 -14.14
C GLU A 135 -7.64 -10.20 -12.87
N ASP A 136 -7.85 -11.17 -11.98
CA ASP A 136 -8.54 -10.96 -10.69
C ASP A 136 -7.75 -9.99 -9.80
N ILE A 137 -6.42 -10.11 -9.80
CA ILE A 137 -5.54 -9.18 -9.06
C ILE A 137 -5.68 -7.77 -9.62
N LEU A 138 -5.66 -7.59 -10.93
CA LEU A 138 -5.82 -6.29 -11.58
C LEU A 138 -7.22 -5.70 -11.37
N ALA A 139 -8.25 -6.53 -11.46
CA ALA A 139 -9.63 -6.14 -11.18
C ALA A 139 -9.78 -5.65 -9.73
N THR A 140 -9.16 -6.35 -8.77
CA THR A 140 -9.12 -5.93 -7.37
C THR A 140 -8.41 -4.58 -7.19
N ILE A 141 -7.28 -4.35 -7.89
CA ILE A 141 -6.57 -3.06 -7.86
C ILE A 141 -7.48 -1.94 -8.37
N ARG A 142 -8.17 -2.14 -9.51
CA ARG A 142 -9.10 -1.16 -10.08
C ARG A 142 -10.25 -0.86 -9.12
N ALA A 143 -10.90 -1.89 -8.59
CA ALA A 143 -12.00 -1.73 -7.64
C ALA A 143 -11.57 -0.93 -6.40
N GLN A 144 -10.40 -1.24 -5.82
CA GLN A 144 -9.88 -0.51 -4.67
C GLN A 144 -9.52 0.95 -5.01
N ALA A 145 -9.02 1.21 -6.22
CA ALA A 145 -8.76 2.56 -6.70
C ALA A 145 -10.06 3.37 -6.83
N GLU A 146 -11.10 2.77 -7.41
CA GLU A 146 -12.45 3.36 -7.53
C GLU A 146 -13.10 3.62 -6.16
N GLU A 147 -12.83 2.79 -5.16
CA GLU A 147 -13.27 3.00 -3.78
C GLU A 147 -12.56 4.17 -3.08
N GLY A 148 -11.52 4.74 -3.68
CA GLY A 148 -10.81 5.90 -3.17
C GLY A 148 -9.79 5.59 -2.08
N VAL A 149 -9.07 4.47 -2.17
CA VAL A 149 -7.91 4.22 -1.34
C VAL A 149 -6.79 5.21 -1.68
N SER A 150 -5.97 5.55 -0.70
CA SER A 150 -4.90 6.54 -0.86
C SER A 150 -3.57 5.90 -1.28
N SER A 151 -3.41 4.62 -1.03
CA SER A 151 -2.19 3.87 -1.35
C SER A 151 -2.47 2.38 -1.52
N LEU A 152 -1.70 1.75 -2.41
CA LEU A 152 -1.73 0.32 -2.68
C LEU A 152 -0.36 -0.30 -2.44
N VAL A 153 -0.31 -1.39 -1.68
CA VAL A 153 0.94 -2.17 -1.49
C VAL A 153 1.01 -3.28 -2.53
N VAL A 154 2.05 -3.26 -3.36
CA VAL A 154 2.33 -4.28 -4.38
C VAL A 154 3.65 -4.99 -4.08
N HIS A 155 3.70 -6.31 -4.29
CA HIS A 155 4.87 -7.14 -3.96
C HIS A 155 5.59 -7.59 -5.22
N CYS A 156 6.53 -6.77 -5.70
CA CYS A 156 7.29 -6.98 -6.94
C CYS A 156 8.49 -7.93 -6.75
N VAL A 157 8.24 -9.15 -6.25
CA VAL A 157 9.26 -10.18 -6.12
C VAL A 157 9.47 -10.92 -7.44
N ASN A 158 10.70 -11.26 -7.77
CA ASN A 158 11.02 -12.08 -8.93
C ASN A 158 11.60 -13.46 -8.52
N PRO A 159 11.61 -14.47 -9.41
CA PRO A 159 12.11 -15.81 -9.09
C PRO A 159 13.57 -15.81 -8.62
N HIS A 160 14.41 -14.96 -9.18
CA HIS A 160 15.82 -14.86 -8.80
C HIS A 160 15.99 -14.44 -7.33
N MET A 161 15.18 -13.49 -6.84
CA MET A 161 15.18 -13.13 -5.41
C MET A 161 14.81 -14.31 -4.52
N ILE A 162 13.84 -15.13 -4.94
CA ILE A 162 13.43 -16.34 -4.19
C ILE A 162 14.57 -17.35 -4.13
N ASP A 163 15.29 -17.55 -5.23
CA ASP A 163 16.43 -18.47 -5.28
C ASP A 163 17.59 -17.97 -4.42
N LEU A 164 17.87 -16.67 -4.43
CA LEU A 164 18.85 -16.05 -3.53
C LEU A 164 18.45 -16.26 -2.06
N LEU A 165 17.20 -16.03 -1.69
CA LEU A 165 16.71 -16.26 -0.33
C LEU A 165 16.91 -17.70 0.13
N LYS A 166 16.64 -18.68 -0.74
CA LYS A 166 16.90 -20.10 -0.44
C LYS A 166 18.38 -20.37 -0.20
N ALA A 167 19.25 -19.74 -1.01
CA ALA A 167 20.70 -19.91 -0.92
C ALA A 167 21.32 -19.28 0.34
N GLN A 168 20.69 -18.26 0.92
CA GLN A 168 21.19 -17.57 2.12
C GLN A 168 21.05 -18.37 3.42
N GLY A 169 20.21 -19.41 3.44
CA GLY A 169 20.02 -20.21 4.64
C GLY A 169 19.38 -19.44 5.82
N ARG A 170 18.53 -18.46 5.52
CA ARG A 170 17.80 -17.69 6.53
C ARG A 170 16.96 -18.57 7.44
N VAL A 171 16.89 -18.24 8.73
CA VAL A 171 16.08 -18.94 9.74
C VAL A 171 14.60 -18.71 9.47
N MET A 172 14.21 -17.46 9.14
CA MET A 172 12.80 -17.07 8.99
C MET A 172 12.27 -17.08 7.55
N GLY A 173 13.10 -17.28 6.55
CA GLY A 173 12.68 -17.26 5.14
C GLY A 173 11.93 -15.99 4.74
N VAL A 174 10.79 -16.10 4.04
CA VAL A 174 9.93 -14.97 3.62
C VAL A 174 8.89 -14.67 4.70
N VAL A 175 9.10 -13.59 5.44
CA VAL A 175 8.19 -13.17 6.54
C VAL A 175 7.10 -12.19 6.09
N SER A 176 7.18 -11.68 4.87
CA SER A 176 6.12 -10.85 4.28
C SER A 176 4.93 -11.71 3.87
N LYS A 177 3.75 -11.49 4.47
CA LYS A 177 2.53 -12.22 4.09
C LYS A 177 2.19 -12.02 2.61
N GLY A 178 2.15 -10.77 2.13
CA GLY A 178 1.87 -10.47 0.72
C GLY A 178 2.94 -11.03 -0.21
N GLY A 179 4.20 -10.97 0.20
CA GLY A 179 5.30 -11.58 -0.55
C GLY A 179 5.18 -13.09 -0.62
N SER A 180 4.82 -13.77 0.48
CA SER A 180 4.59 -15.23 0.51
C SER A 180 3.42 -15.63 -0.39
N ILE A 181 2.29 -14.91 -0.32
CA ILE A 181 1.12 -15.17 -1.17
C ILE A 181 1.50 -14.99 -2.65
N THR A 182 2.15 -13.89 -3.00
CA THR A 182 2.58 -13.64 -4.39
C THR A 182 3.56 -14.69 -4.88
N SER A 183 4.52 -15.09 -4.06
CA SER A 183 5.48 -16.16 -4.41
C SER A 183 4.80 -17.52 -4.58
N SER A 184 3.82 -17.83 -3.72
CA SER A 184 3.02 -19.06 -3.82
C SER A 184 2.16 -19.06 -5.09
N PHE A 185 1.53 -17.94 -5.42
CA PHE A 185 0.78 -17.76 -6.66
C PHE A 185 1.66 -18.04 -7.89
N MET A 186 2.85 -17.43 -7.95
CA MET A 186 3.80 -17.65 -9.04
C MET A 186 4.21 -19.12 -9.17
N TYR A 187 4.47 -19.78 -8.03
CA TYR A 187 4.88 -21.18 -8.00
C TYR A 187 3.77 -22.13 -8.46
N LEU A 188 2.55 -21.95 -7.93
CA LEU A 188 1.41 -22.83 -8.25
C LEU A 188 0.99 -22.67 -9.71
N ASN A 189 0.93 -21.46 -10.22
CA ASN A 189 0.49 -21.16 -11.57
C ASN A 189 1.62 -21.23 -12.61
N GLN A 190 2.87 -21.52 -12.22
CA GLN A 190 4.05 -21.55 -13.09
C GLN A 190 4.18 -20.27 -13.94
N CYS A 191 3.88 -19.11 -13.34
CA CYS A 191 3.84 -17.82 -14.02
C CYS A 191 4.84 -16.83 -13.41
N LYS A 192 5.03 -15.71 -14.07
CA LYS A 192 5.77 -14.58 -13.52
C LYS A 192 4.91 -13.80 -12.53
N ASN A 193 5.55 -12.86 -11.83
CA ASN A 193 4.86 -12.00 -10.90
C ASN A 193 3.90 -11.03 -11.62
N PRO A 194 2.58 -11.10 -11.37
CA PRO A 194 1.60 -10.24 -12.05
C PRO A 194 1.83 -8.76 -11.79
N PHE A 195 2.32 -8.37 -10.59
CA PHE A 195 2.64 -6.98 -10.30
C PHE A 195 3.82 -6.44 -11.11
N ILE A 196 4.74 -7.31 -11.57
CA ILE A 196 5.85 -6.92 -12.45
C ILE A 196 5.39 -6.92 -13.91
N GLU A 197 4.69 -7.96 -14.35
CA GLU A 197 4.25 -8.08 -15.76
C GLU A 197 3.27 -6.97 -16.16
N HIS A 198 2.41 -6.55 -15.24
CA HIS A 198 1.38 -5.52 -15.46
C HIS A 198 1.71 -4.19 -14.76
N PHE A 199 3.01 -3.94 -14.46
CA PHE A 199 3.38 -2.76 -13.68
C PHE A 199 2.98 -1.44 -14.35
N ASP A 200 3.09 -1.35 -15.67
CA ASP A 200 2.68 -0.15 -16.42
C ASP A 200 1.17 0.11 -16.33
N GLU A 201 0.37 -0.96 -16.32
CA GLU A 201 -1.08 -0.86 -16.13
C GLU A 201 -1.43 -0.41 -14.71
N ILE A 202 -0.73 -0.95 -13.70
CA ILE A 202 -0.88 -0.53 -12.30
C ILE A 202 -0.48 0.94 -12.12
N LEU A 203 0.59 1.38 -12.78
CA LEU A 203 0.98 2.80 -12.80
C LEU A 203 -0.07 3.70 -13.45
N ALA A 204 -0.70 3.22 -14.53
CA ALA A 204 -1.78 3.97 -15.18
C ALA A 204 -2.98 4.15 -14.26
N ILE A 205 -3.42 3.08 -13.57
CA ILE A 205 -4.48 3.14 -12.56
C ILE A 205 -4.10 4.09 -11.42
N ALA A 206 -2.89 3.96 -10.88
CA ALA A 206 -2.41 4.81 -9.80
C ALA A 206 -2.38 6.30 -10.20
N ARG A 207 -2.00 6.60 -11.43
CA ARG A 207 -2.01 7.97 -11.97
C ARG A 207 -3.42 8.52 -12.17
N GLU A 208 -4.34 7.70 -12.69
CA GLU A 208 -5.73 8.08 -12.93
C GLU A 208 -6.44 8.48 -11.64
N HIS A 209 -6.18 7.75 -10.55
CA HIS A 209 -6.81 7.95 -9.24
C HIS A 209 -5.94 8.71 -8.24
N ASP A 210 -4.75 9.19 -8.66
CA ASP A 210 -3.76 9.90 -7.82
C ASP A 210 -3.37 9.11 -6.54
N ILE A 211 -3.12 7.81 -6.71
CA ILE A 211 -2.81 6.85 -5.64
C ILE A 211 -1.31 6.66 -5.51
N VAL A 212 -0.82 6.59 -4.28
CA VAL A 212 0.58 6.24 -3.98
C VAL A 212 0.78 4.73 -4.06
N LEU A 213 1.80 4.29 -4.80
CA LEU A 213 2.24 2.90 -4.77
C LEU A 213 3.29 2.69 -3.68
N SER A 214 3.05 1.71 -2.83
CA SER A 214 3.99 1.22 -1.82
C SER A 214 4.58 -0.11 -2.28
N LEU A 215 5.88 -0.13 -2.58
CA LEU A 215 6.57 -1.37 -2.96
C LEU A 215 6.84 -2.19 -1.70
N GLY A 216 6.10 -3.30 -1.56
CA GLY A 216 6.17 -4.17 -0.40
C GLY A 216 7.53 -4.88 -0.31
N ASN A 217 8.21 -4.75 0.82
CA ASN A 217 9.47 -5.44 1.06
C ASN A 217 9.24 -6.92 1.33
N THR A 218 9.30 -7.74 0.28
CA THR A 218 9.12 -9.20 0.32
C THR A 218 10.26 -9.90 1.04
N ALA A 219 11.48 -9.43 0.81
CA ALA A 219 12.70 -10.14 1.19
C ALA A 219 13.36 -9.64 2.50
N ARG A 220 12.68 -8.80 3.28
CA ARG A 220 13.22 -8.31 4.55
C ARG A 220 13.58 -9.43 5.52
N SER A 221 14.64 -9.24 6.32
CA SER A 221 15.01 -10.15 7.41
C SER A 221 13.87 -10.28 8.42
N GLY A 222 13.60 -11.51 8.87
CA GLY A 222 12.51 -11.83 9.79
C GLY A 222 12.92 -11.89 11.26
N CYS A 223 14.21 -11.99 11.54
CA CYS A 223 14.76 -12.03 12.89
C CYS A 223 16.19 -11.47 12.90
N ILE A 224 16.71 -11.22 14.11
CA ILE A 224 18.06 -10.65 14.30
C ILE A 224 19.19 -11.60 13.89
N HIS A 225 18.90 -12.89 13.74
CA HIS A 225 19.87 -13.87 13.25
C HIS A 225 19.96 -13.91 11.73
N ASP A 226 18.95 -13.42 11.02
CA ASP A 226 18.99 -13.34 9.57
C ASP A 226 19.82 -12.12 9.17
N PRO A 227 20.89 -12.29 8.39
CA PRO A 227 21.79 -11.18 8.04
C PRO A 227 21.12 -10.17 7.12
N GLN A 228 21.68 -8.98 7.08
CA GLN A 228 21.47 -8.04 5.97
C GLN A 228 22.24 -8.59 4.78
N ASP A 229 21.60 -9.38 3.97
CA ASP A 229 22.16 -10.01 2.78
C ASP A 229 21.82 -9.21 1.50
N PRO A 230 22.31 -9.62 0.32
CA PRO A 230 22.09 -8.91 -0.94
C PRO A 230 20.65 -8.99 -1.49
N VAL A 231 19.72 -9.64 -0.79
CA VAL A 231 18.35 -9.87 -1.27
C VAL A 231 17.39 -8.78 -0.85
#